data_92bddac7777e1ac2a2059f835a1c747a
#
_entry.id   92bddac7777e1ac2a2059f835a1c747a
#
_cell.length_a   1.000
_cell.length_b   1.000
_cell.length_c   1.000
_cell.angle_alpha   90.00
_cell.angle_beta   90.00
_cell.angle_gamma   90.00
#
_symmetry.space_group_name_H-M   'P 1'
#
loop_
_entity.id
_entity.type
_entity.pdbx_description
1 polymer ?
#
loop_
_entity_poly.entity_id
_entity_poly.type
_entity_poly.pdbx_seq_one_letter_code
_entity_poly.pdbx_strand_id
1 'polypeptide(L)'
;MIVNNQKKLELFKKYFNKKNCLCVDTEFERKKTYYSKLSIITISDGQKIFIFDLLKFPDQIKTIREIFKSKKKVKIIHGGIQDIEIFLNHDVNIEPFFDTQIASGFLGLDKNISYANLVKKYFKKVLDKKHQNEDWLKRPLLNSQIRYLERDVKYLKKMYLIQSKLLKKEKKLNFAKEEFSLIFKKIKNNNGINSKFKKKLGIQLYNNKNFINLIKIRDDLSKKKNLPKNWVLKDEEIITIIKNKSFHTIKKNKIFSQNQIKDINNLLKKLSKIRVKKENNEIQIKSLEFFRFLVSKKYSIDQNLIASKFDIAEYKSIKKNSNWRNKIFYDLYEKIITGKKKFLIKDFKPFH
;
A
#
# COMPACT_ATOMS: atom_id res chain seq x y z
N MET A 1 -18.64 -3.63 20.47
CA MET A 1 -19.68 -2.63 20.89
C MET A 1 -19.83 -1.59 19.80
N ILE A 2 -21.04 -1.40 19.27
CA ILE A 2 -21.33 -0.35 18.28
C ILE A 2 -21.47 1.00 19.02
N VAL A 3 -20.75 2.02 18.54
CA VAL A 3 -20.76 3.38 19.08
C VAL A 3 -21.90 4.15 18.44
N ASN A 4 -23.09 4.12 19.02
CA ASN A 4 -24.32 4.68 18.43
C ASN A 4 -24.93 5.82 19.26
N ASN A 5 -24.23 6.31 20.29
CA ASN A 5 -24.65 7.46 21.10
C ASN A 5 -23.45 8.13 21.76
N GLN A 6 -23.69 9.33 22.31
CA GLN A 6 -22.66 10.16 22.95
C GLN A 6 -22.00 9.46 24.15
N LYS A 7 -22.77 8.75 24.99
CA LYS A 7 -22.25 8.02 26.16
C LYS A 7 -21.18 6.99 25.77
N LYS A 8 -21.43 6.23 24.69
CA LYS A 8 -20.47 5.24 24.17
C LYS A 8 -19.25 5.91 23.52
N LEU A 9 -19.45 7.06 22.88
CA LEU A 9 -18.35 7.83 22.31
C LEU A 9 -17.41 8.36 23.39
N GLU A 10 -17.94 8.89 24.49
CA GLU A 10 -17.15 9.33 25.63
C GLU A 10 -16.44 8.15 26.34
N LEU A 11 -17.10 6.99 26.43
CA LEU A 11 -16.47 5.78 26.93
C LEU A 11 -15.27 5.37 26.07
N PHE A 12 -15.39 5.44 24.73
CA PHE A 12 -14.30 5.20 23.80
C PHE A 12 -13.14 6.17 24.03
N LYS A 13 -13.40 7.47 24.09
CA LYS A 13 -12.39 8.50 24.36
C LYS A 13 -11.63 8.22 25.65
N LYS A 14 -12.36 8.06 26.77
CA LYS A 14 -11.78 7.78 28.08
C LYS A 14 -10.94 6.52 28.10
N TYR A 15 -11.41 5.48 27.41
CA TYR A 15 -10.71 4.19 27.34
C TYR A 15 -9.41 4.29 26.54
N PHE A 16 -9.46 4.86 25.32
CA PHE A 16 -8.30 4.89 24.44
C PHE A 16 -7.31 6.01 24.74
N ASN A 17 -7.68 7.04 25.51
CA ASN A 17 -6.72 8.03 25.99
C ASN A 17 -5.57 7.39 26.78
N LYS A 18 -5.85 6.32 27.53
CA LYS A 18 -4.88 5.59 28.36
C LYS A 18 -4.12 4.48 27.61
N LYS A 19 -4.37 4.27 26.33
CA LYS A 19 -3.77 3.16 25.56
C LYS A 19 -2.67 3.66 24.63
N ASN A 20 -1.62 2.86 24.45
CA ASN A 20 -0.47 3.17 23.60
C ASN A 20 -0.56 2.51 22.22
N CYS A 21 -1.56 1.67 21.98
CA CYS A 21 -1.78 1.05 20.67
C CYS A 21 -3.28 0.89 20.37
N LEU A 22 -3.61 0.96 19.08
CA LEU A 22 -4.95 0.76 18.54
C LEU A 22 -4.84 -0.21 17.37
N CYS A 23 -5.56 -1.32 17.42
CA CYS A 23 -5.80 -2.20 16.29
C CYS A 23 -6.91 -1.60 15.45
N VAL A 24 -6.71 -1.46 14.16
CA VAL A 24 -7.63 -0.71 13.30
C VAL A 24 -7.88 -1.49 12.02
N ASP A 25 -9.13 -1.50 11.60
CA ASP A 25 -9.57 -2.02 10.32
C ASP A 25 -10.72 -1.17 9.78
N THR A 26 -10.89 -1.07 8.44
CA THR A 26 -11.93 -0.27 7.82
C THR A 26 -12.70 -1.05 6.77
N GLU A 27 -14.02 -0.74 6.67
CA GLU A 27 -14.86 -1.21 5.59
C GLU A 27 -15.37 -0.03 4.76
N PHE A 28 -15.30 -0.17 3.44
CA PHE A 28 -15.62 0.90 2.50
C PHE A 28 -16.07 0.38 1.15
N GLU A 29 -16.69 1.24 0.35
CA GLU A 29 -16.99 0.96 -1.05
C GLU A 29 -16.16 1.85 -1.98
N ARG A 30 -15.59 1.27 -3.06
CA ARG A 30 -14.80 1.98 -4.09
C ARG A 30 -15.16 1.53 -5.51
N LYS A 31 -16.43 1.30 -5.81
CA LYS A 31 -16.85 0.78 -7.13
C LYS A 31 -17.14 1.88 -8.14
N LYS A 32 -17.84 2.94 -7.73
CA LYS A 32 -18.42 3.95 -8.63
C LYS A 32 -17.85 5.36 -8.42
N THR A 33 -16.93 5.56 -7.49
CA THR A 33 -16.42 6.87 -7.10
C THR A 33 -14.89 6.91 -7.12
N TYR A 34 -14.32 8.12 -7.24
CA TYR A 34 -12.88 8.35 -7.06
C TYR A 34 -12.47 8.09 -5.61
N TYR A 35 -13.18 8.72 -4.68
CA TYR A 35 -12.95 8.54 -3.25
C TYR A 35 -13.69 7.31 -2.74
N SER A 36 -13.00 6.52 -1.94
CA SER A 36 -13.65 5.42 -1.23
C SER A 36 -14.70 5.98 -0.28
N LYS A 37 -15.89 5.41 -0.31
CA LYS A 37 -16.95 5.76 0.64
C LYS A 37 -16.75 4.96 1.91
N LEU A 38 -16.11 5.57 2.90
CA LEU A 38 -15.87 4.96 4.20
C LEU A 38 -17.20 4.67 4.90
N SER A 39 -17.38 3.44 5.31
CA SER A 39 -18.61 2.97 5.97
C SER A 39 -18.39 2.68 7.45
N ILE A 40 -17.41 1.84 7.76
CA ILE A 40 -17.15 1.36 9.11
C ILE A 40 -15.68 1.59 9.46
N ILE A 41 -15.43 1.97 10.72
CA ILE A 41 -14.11 1.86 11.34
C ILE A 41 -14.26 0.97 12.57
N THR A 42 -13.41 -0.06 12.65
CA THR A 42 -13.31 -0.93 13.83
C THR A 42 -12.02 -0.65 14.56
N ILE A 43 -12.10 -0.33 15.85
CA ILE A 43 -10.95 -0.01 16.70
C ILE A 43 -10.94 -0.92 17.92
N SER A 44 -9.78 -1.53 18.20
CA SER A 44 -9.61 -2.44 19.34
C SER A 44 -8.25 -2.22 20.03
N ASP A 45 -8.16 -2.59 21.30
CA ASP A 45 -6.87 -2.76 21.98
C ASP A 45 -6.53 -4.24 22.22
N GLY A 46 -7.28 -5.15 21.56
CA GLY A 46 -7.19 -6.59 21.74
C GLY A 46 -8.04 -7.15 22.90
N GLN A 47 -8.70 -6.27 23.67
CA GLN A 47 -9.63 -6.63 24.76
C GLN A 47 -11.03 -6.08 24.48
N LYS A 48 -11.13 -4.78 24.23
CA LYS A 48 -12.40 -4.11 23.88
C LYS A 48 -12.39 -3.73 22.40
N ILE A 49 -13.54 -3.88 21.75
CA ILE A 49 -13.76 -3.57 20.35
C ILE A 49 -14.86 -2.53 20.24
N PHE A 50 -14.59 -1.46 19.50
CA PHE A 50 -15.51 -0.38 19.19
C PHE A 50 -15.70 -0.31 17.68
N ILE A 51 -16.97 -0.31 17.26
CA ILE A 51 -17.38 -0.26 15.86
C ILE A 51 -18.08 1.08 15.61
N PHE A 52 -17.57 1.84 14.67
CA PHE A 52 -18.07 3.16 14.28
C PHE A 52 -18.77 3.05 12.93
N ASP A 53 -20.08 3.29 12.91
CA ASP A 53 -20.89 3.37 11.70
C ASP A 53 -20.90 4.83 11.19
N LEU A 54 -19.98 5.15 10.30
CA LEU A 54 -19.81 6.52 9.80
C LEU A 54 -20.86 6.91 8.75
N LEU A 55 -21.66 5.98 8.26
CA LEU A 55 -22.83 6.32 7.44
C LEU A 55 -23.96 6.89 8.28
N LYS A 56 -24.14 6.37 9.51
CA LYS A 56 -25.16 6.85 10.45
C LYS A 56 -24.67 8.02 11.32
N PHE A 57 -23.38 8.00 11.68
CA PHE A 57 -22.79 8.96 12.63
C PHE A 57 -21.48 9.53 12.08
N PRO A 58 -21.53 10.30 10.98
CA PRO A 58 -20.33 10.79 10.28
C PRO A 58 -19.41 11.66 11.16
N ASP A 59 -19.97 12.41 12.10
CA ASP A 59 -19.21 13.29 12.99
C ASP A 59 -18.27 12.55 13.94
N GLN A 60 -18.47 11.24 14.16
CA GLN A 60 -17.59 10.44 15.00
C GLN A 60 -16.16 10.35 14.44
N ILE A 61 -15.95 10.61 13.15
CA ILE A 61 -14.62 10.71 12.55
C ILE A 61 -13.75 11.78 13.22
N LYS A 62 -14.35 12.87 13.73
CA LYS A 62 -13.65 13.95 14.46
C LYS A 62 -12.98 13.40 15.71
N THR A 63 -13.69 12.57 16.46
CA THR A 63 -13.16 11.90 17.67
C THR A 63 -12.04 10.92 17.35
N ILE A 64 -12.20 10.15 16.28
CA ILE A 64 -11.14 9.22 15.81
C ILE A 64 -9.89 10.01 15.43
N ARG A 65 -10.06 11.13 14.71
CA ARG A 65 -8.96 12.05 14.33
C ARG A 65 -8.20 12.54 15.57
N GLU A 66 -8.88 12.97 16.60
CA GLU A 66 -8.26 13.42 17.86
C GLU A 66 -7.43 12.32 18.52
N ILE A 67 -7.99 11.12 18.68
CA ILE A 67 -7.27 9.99 19.27
C ILE A 67 -6.04 9.58 18.44
N PHE A 68 -6.14 9.65 17.09
CA PHE A 68 -5.07 9.25 16.19
C PHE A 68 -3.93 10.27 16.08
N LYS A 69 -4.15 11.55 16.43
CA LYS A 69 -3.10 12.59 16.45
C LYS A 69 -1.91 12.24 17.34
N SER A 70 -2.12 11.43 18.37
CA SER A 70 -1.07 11.07 19.30
C SER A 70 0.03 10.22 18.65
N LYS A 71 1.24 10.77 18.56
CA LYS A 71 2.44 10.06 18.09
C LYS A 71 2.90 8.95 19.05
N LYS A 72 2.40 8.94 20.29
CA LYS A 72 2.69 7.88 21.26
C LYS A 72 1.84 6.62 21.02
N LYS A 73 0.78 6.72 20.23
CA LYS A 73 -0.16 5.63 19.96
C LYS A 73 0.15 4.98 18.60
N VAL A 74 0.60 3.73 18.64
CA VAL A 74 0.83 2.94 17.42
C VAL A 74 -0.50 2.40 16.89
N LYS A 75 -0.83 2.69 15.63
CA LYS A 75 -1.99 2.11 14.94
C LYS A 75 -1.55 0.82 14.26
N ILE A 76 -2.18 -0.29 14.63
CA ILE A 76 -1.84 -1.63 14.16
C ILE A 76 -2.87 -2.02 13.12
N ILE A 77 -2.40 -2.31 11.91
CA ILE A 77 -3.21 -2.67 10.73
C ILE A 77 -2.67 -3.95 10.09
N HIS A 78 -3.42 -4.48 9.11
CA HIS A 78 -2.95 -5.62 8.30
C HIS A 78 -3.23 -5.37 6.81
N GLY A 79 -2.17 -5.21 6.00
CA GLY A 79 -2.29 -4.92 4.56
C GLY A 79 -3.00 -3.60 4.27
N GLY A 80 -2.86 -2.62 5.18
CA GLY A 80 -3.71 -1.44 5.29
C GLY A 80 -3.33 -0.28 4.37
N ILE A 81 -2.79 -0.53 3.15
CA ILE A 81 -2.45 0.55 2.21
C ILE A 81 -3.70 1.35 1.83
N GLN A 82 -4.83 0.68 1.61
CA GLN A 82 -6.09 1.35 1.28
C GLN A 82 -6.68 2.08 2.49
N ASP A 83 -6.57 1.50 3.68
CA ASP A 83 -6.99 2.15 4.93
C ASP A 83 -6.22 3.45 5.18
N ILE A 84 -4.91 3.44 4.95
CA ILE A 84 -4.08 4.65 5.05
C ILE A 84 -4.56 5.73 4.08
N GLU A 85 -4.85 5.37 2.81
CA GLU A 85 -5.40 6.30 1.81
C GLU A 85 -6.74 6.88 2.27
N ILE A 86 -7.63 6.04 2.79
CA ILE A 86 -8.95 6.45 3.29
C ILE A 86 -8.80 7.40 4.49
N PHE A 87 -7.98 7.05 5.46
CA PHE A 87 -7.72 7.90 6.62
C PHE A 87 -7.18 9.27 6.22
N LEU A 88 -6.24 9.33 5.29
CA LEU A 88 -5.69 10.59 4.77
C LEU A 88 -6.76 11.42 4.05
N ASN A 89 -7.67 10.80 3.30
CA ASN A 89 -8.79 11.50 2.64
C ASN A 89 -9.81 12.08 3.65
N HIS A 90 -9.80 11.61 4.89
CA HIS A 90 -10.61 12.11 5.99
C HIS A 90 -9.79 12.91 7.03
N ASP A 91 -8.59 13.39 6.67
CA ASP A 91 -7.66 14.12 7.53
C ASP A 91 -7.29 13.39 8.83
N VAL A 92 -7.33 12.07 8.81
CA VAL A 92 -6.91 11.23 9.94
C VAL A 92 -5.46 10.78 9.74
N ASN A 93 -4.57 11.25 10.61
CA ASN A 93 -3.16 10.83 10.56
C ASN A 93 -2.97 9.49 11.28
N ILE A 94 -2.64 8.45 10.54
CA ILE A 94 -2.41 7.11 11.09
C ILE A 94 -0.98 6.91 11.62
N GLU A 95 -0.03 7.83 11.36
CA GLU A 95 1.34 7.69 11.91
C GLU A 95 1.40 7.92 13.43
N PRO A 96 2.27 7.17 14.16
CA PRO A 96 2.99 5.99 13.70
C PRO A 96 2.06 4.78 13.58
N PHE A 97 2.32 3.92 12.59
CA PHE A 97 1.57 2.68 12.42
C PHE A 97 2.49 1.47 12.31
N PHE A 98 1.92 0.29 12.46
CA PHE A 98 2.57 -1.01 12.28
C PHE A 98 1.66 -1.90 11.41
N ASP A 99 2.14 -2.27 10.23
CA ASP A 99 1.42 -3.17 9.36
C ASP A 99 1.95 -4.61 9.54
N THR A 100 1.09 -5.48 10.04
CA THR A 100 1.43 -6.87 10.35
C THR A 100 1.72 -7.71 9.10
N GLN A 101 1.19 -7.34 7.93
CA GLN A 101 1.49 -7.99 6.66
C GLN A 101 2.90 -7.64 6.19
N ILE A 102 3.26 -6.36 6.20
CA ILE A 102 4.60 -5.89 5.82
C ILE A 102 5.64 -6.43 6.80
N ALA A 103 5.35 -6.39 8.10
CA ALA A 103 6.20 -6.95 9.14
C ALA A 103 6.49 -8.45 8.91
N SER A 104 5.50 -9.20 8.41
CA SER A 104 5.67 -10.61 8.04
C SER A 104 6.72 -10.80 6.94
N GLY A 105 6.77 -9.93 5.95
CA GLY A 105 7.78 -9.96 4.89
C GLY A 105 9.20 -9.79 5.43
N PHE A 106 9.40 -8.97 6.47
CA PHE A 106 10.70 -8.85 7.17
C PHE A 106 11.04 -10.09 8.03
N LEU A 107 10.06 -10.92 8.34
CA LEU A 107 10.24 -12.19 9.06
C LEU A 107 10.27 -13.40 8.11
N GLY A 108 10.55 -13.20 6.83
CA GLY A 108 10.71 -14.25 5.83
C GLY A 108 9.42 -14.90 5.34
N LEU A 109 8.26 -14.37 5.71
CA LEU A 109 6.97 -14.82 5.16
C LEU A 109 6.65 -14.05 3.88
N ASP A 110 5.67 -14.54 3.12
CA ASP A 110 5.14 -13.83 1.95
C ASP A 110 4.68 -12.42 2.36
N LYS A 111 5.17 -11.39 1.67
CA LYS A 111 4.79 -10.00 1.91
C LYS A 111 3.30 -9.71 1.66
N ASN A 112 2.59 -10.61 1.01
CA ASN A 112 1.15 -10.53 0.74
C ASN A 112 0.35 -11.54 1.57
N ILE A 113 0.95 -12.12 2.62
CA ILE A 113 0.25 -13.08 3.48
C ILE A 113 -1.06 -12.49 3.99
N SER A 114 -2.16 -13.23 3.82
CA SER A 114 -3.47 -12.78 4.31
C SER A 114 -3.57 -12.82 5.82
N TYR A 115 -4.44 -11.98 6.39
CA TYR A 115 -4.73 -11.97 7.82
C TYR A 115 -5.09 -13.37 8.35
N ALA A 116 -5.99 -14.08 7.65
CA ALA A 116 -6.40 -15.43 8.03
C ALA A 116 -5.22 -16.42 8.08
N ASN A 117 -4.32 -16.35 7.10
CA ASN A 117 -3.13 -17.21 7.07
C ASN A 117 -2.16 -16.87 8.20
N LEU A 118 -2.03 -15.59 8.54
CA LEU A 118 -1.19 -15.14 9.64
C LEU A 118 -1.78 -15.57 11.00
N VAL A 119 -3.10 -15.47 11.16
CA VAL A 119 -3.82 -16.02 12.34
C VAL A 119 -3.63 -17.51 12.45
N LYS A 120 -3.79 -18.26 11.35
CA LYS A 120 -3.54 -19.71 11.33
C LYS A 120 -2.11 -20.04 11.75
N LYS A 121 -1.12 -19.29 11.25
CA LYS A 121 0.30 -19.51 11.57
C LYS A 121 0.61 -19.29 13.06
N TYR A 122 0.19 -18.15 13.63
CA TYR A 122 0.57 -17.78 14.99
C TYR A 122 -0.35 -18.39 16.06
N PHE A 123 -1.63 -18.59 15.76
CA PHE A 123 -2.64 -18.94 16.77
C PHE A 123 -3.33 -20.27 16.50
N LYS A 124 -3.01 -20.96 15.39
CA LYS A 124 -3.63 -22.24 14.99
C LYS A 124 -5.17 -22.14 14.85
N LYS A 125 -5.69 -20.94 14.55
CA LYS A 125 -7.11 -20.70 14.34
C LYS A 125 -7.40 -20.50 12.86
N VAL A 126 -8.49 -21.12 12.38
CA VAL A 126 -8.99 -20.94 11.02
C VAL A 126 -10.08 -19.86 11.05
N LEU A 127 -9.94 -18.86 10.17
CA LEU A 127 -10.93 -17.80 10.02
C LEU A 127 -11.76 -18.03 8.75
N ASP A 128 -13.06 -17.83 8.85
CA ASP A 128 -13.98 -17.86 7.70
C ASP A 128 -13.83 -16.57 6.87
N LYS A 129 -13.81 -16.71 5.54
CA LYS A 129 -13.63 -15.60 4.59
C LYS A 129 -14.94 -15.09 3.98
N LYS A 130 -16.10 -15.59 4.39
CA LYS A 130 -17.39 -15.39 3.71
C LYS A 130 -17.82 -13.93 3.55
N HIS A 131 -17.36 -13.01 4.39
CA HIS A 131 -17.87 -11.63 4.43
C HIS A 131 -16.95 -10.58 3.78
N GLN A 132 -15.89 -10.99 3.10
CA GLN A 132 -14.87 -10.10 2.54
C GLN A 132 -15.37 -9.19 1.41
N ASN A 133 -16.45 -9.59 0.70
CA ASN A 133 -16.99 -8.89 -0.48
C ASN A 133 -18.44 -8.43 -0.27
N GLU A 134 -18.86 -8.19 0.96
CA GLU A 134 -20.21 -7.76 1.25
C GLU A 134 -20.49 -6.29 0.87
N ASP A 135 -21.75 -5.96 0.79
CA ASP A 135 -22.19 -4.57 0.62
C ASP A 135 -22.16 -3.85 1.98
N TRP A 136 -21.05 -3.19 2.24
CA TRP A 136 -20.84 -2.42 3.48
C TRP A 136 -21.64 -1.12 3.56
N LEU A 137 -22.38 -0.76 2.49
CA LEU A 137 -23.26 0.42 2.54
C LEU A 137 -24.67 0.07 3.02
N LYS A 138 -25.06 -1.20 2.96
CA LYS A 138 -26.39 -1.67 3.40
C LYS A 138 -26.56 -1.55 4.91
N ARG A 139 -27.78 -1.18 5.33
CA ARG A 139 -28.18 -1.10 6.74
C ARG A 139 -29.56 -1.74 6.93
N PRO A 140 -29.81 -2.33 8.12
CA PRO A 140 -28.91 -2.49 9.27
C PRO A 140 -27.77 -3.48 8.99
N LEU A 141 -26.67 -3.38 9.77
CA LEU A 141 -25.61 -4.39 9.74
C LEU A 141 -26.13 -5.71 10.28
N LEU A 142 -25.81 -6.80 9.60
CA LEU A 142 -26.13 -8.15 10.05
C LEU A 142 -25.22 -8.58 11.20
N ASN A 143 -25.70 -9.46 12.06
CA ASN A 143 -24.89 -10.02 13.14
C ASN A 143 -23.63 -10.76 12.62
N SER A 144 -23.69 -11.36 11.44
CA SER A 144 -22.55 -11.98 10.77
C SER A 144 -21.49 -10.95 10.39
N GLN A 145 -21.90 -9.78 9.87
CA GLN A 145 -21.00 -8.66 9.55
C GLN A 145 -20.36 -8.10 10.81
N ILE A 146 -21.11 -7.94 11.91
CA ILE A 146 -20.55 -7.47 13.18
C ILE A 146 -19.49 -8.45 13.70
N ARG A 147 -19.75 -9.76 13.65
CA ARG A 147 -18.75 -10.78 14.03
C ARG A 147 -17.51 -10.76 13.12
N TYR A 148 -17.69 -10.47 11.84
CA TYR A 148 -16.58 -10.30 10.88
C TYR A 148 -15.70 -9.11 11.30
N LEU A 149 -16.27 -7.92 11.52
CA LEU A 149 -15.57 -6.71 11.96
C LEU A 149 -14.77 -6.93 13.26
N GLU A 150 -15.36 -7.62 14.22
CA GLU A 150 -14.70 -7.94 15.49
C GLU A 150 -13.52 -8.88 15.29
N ARG A 151 -13.66 -9.85 14.42
CA ARG A 151 -12.64 -10.87 14.13
C ARG A 151 -11.40 -10.26 13.46
N ASP A 152 -11.56 -9.29 12.58
CA ASP A 152 -10.47 -8.73 11.78
C ASP A 152 -9.53 -7.83 12.61
N VAL A 153 -9.96 -7.36 13.76
CA VAL A 153 -9.09 -6.65 14.72
C VAL A 153 -8.64 -7.50 15.92
N LYS A 154 -9.28 -8.66 16.14
CA LYS A 154 -9.12 -9.46 17.38
C LYS A 154 -7.68 -9.88 17.66
N TYR A 155 -6.93 -10.28 16.63
CA TYR A 155 -5.59 -10.84 16.77
C TYR A 155 -4.47 -9.84 16.50
N LEU A 156 -4.77 -8.65 15.98
CA LEU A 156 -3.78 -7.66 15.55
C LEU A 156 -2.79 -7.29 16.66
N LYS A 157 -3.27 -7.02 17.88
CA LYS A 157 -2.38 -6.68 18.99
C LYS A 157 -1.42 -7.81 19.36
N LYS A 158 -1.93 -9.04 19.41
CA LYS A 158 -1.08 -10.21 19.71
C LYS A 158 -0.04 -10.43 18.62
N MET A 159 -0.42 -10.29 17.33
CA MET A 159 0.51 -10.34 16.21
C MET A 159 1.59 -9.25 16.31
N TYR A 160 1.18 -8.01 16.57
CA TYR A 160 2.10 -6.90 16.76
C TYR A 160 3.15 -7.18 17.83
N LEU A 161 2.73 -7.69 18.99
CA LEU A 161 3.65 -8.02 20.09
C LEU A 161 4.65 -9.11 19.68
N ILE A 162 4.16 -10.20 19.04
CA ILE A 162 5.00 -11.30 18.56
C ILE A 162 5.99 -10.78 17.50
N GLN A 163 5.48 -10.11 16.47
CA GLN A 163 6.31 -9.64 15.36
C GLN A 163 7.32 -8.57 15.80
N SER A 164 6.92 -7.64 16.66
CA SER A 164 7.84 -6.63 17.20
C SER A 164 8.97 -7.25 17.99
N LYS A 165 8.68 -8.28 18.82
CA LYS A 165 9.70 -9.03 19.55
C LYS A 165 10.66 -9.75 18.59
N LEU A 166 10.13 -10.44 17.58
CA LEU A 166 10.94 -11.14 16.58
C LEU A 166 11.80 -10.17 15.76
N LEU A 167 11.21 -9.09 15.25
CA LEU A 167 11.92 -8.06 14.47
C LEU A 167 13.03 -7.41 15.30
N LYS A 168 12.82 -7.19 16.61
CA LYS A 168 13.85 -6.67 17.51
C LYS A 168 14.97 -7.69 17.70
N LYS A 169 14.66 -8.96 17.96
CA LYS A 169 15.61 -10.07 18.10
C LYS A 169 16.51 -10.20 16.85
N GLU A 170 15.91 -10.11 15.67
CA GLU A 170 16.59 -10.24 14.38
C GLU A 170 17.19 -8.92 13.86
N LYS A 171 17.20 -7.85 14.66
CA LYS A 171 17.74 -6.51 14.32
C LYS A 171 17.09 -5.87 13.07
N LYS A 172 15.85 -6.24 12.75
CA LYS A 172 15.09 -5.77 11.56
C LYS A 172 14.02 -4.73 11.89
N LEU A 173 13.77 -4.42 13.16
CA LEU A 173 12.69 -3.52 13.57
C LEU A 173 12.82 -2.12 12.94
N ASN A 174 14.06 -1.61 12.82
CA ASN A 174 14.30 -0.29 12.21
C ASN A 174 14.04 -0.33 10.69
N PHE A 175 14.35 -1.42 9.99
CA PHE A 175 14.02 -1.59 8.58
C PHE A 175 12.51 -1.57 8.37
N ALA A 176 11.75 -2.28 9.22
CA ALA A 176 10.29 -2.28 9.15
C ALA A 176 9.69 -0.89 9.42
N LYS A 177 10.16 -0.18 10.43
CA LYS A 177 9.73 1.20 10.73
C LYS A 177 10.02 2.15 9.57
N GLU A 178 11.20 2.05 8.98
CA GLU A 178 11.56 2.84 7.80
C GLU A 178 10.65 2.54 6.62
N GLU A 179 10.33 1.26 6.37
CA GLU A 179 9.40 0.86 5.32
C GLU A 179 8.00 1.42 5.53
N PHE A 180 7.46 1.37 6.76
CA PHE A 180 6.17 1.97 7.09
C PHE A 180 6.16 3.47 6.76
N SER A 181 7.21 4.20 7.15
CA SER A 181 7.33 5.63 6.85
C SER A 181 7.44 5.90 5.34
N LEU A 182 8.18 5.09 4.59
CA LEU A 182 8.30 5.22 3.13
C LEU A 182 6.94 4.99 2.44
N ILE A 183 6.19 3.99 2.87
CA ILE A 183 4.85 3.71 2.35
C ILE A 183 3.91 4.87 2.66
N PHE A 184 3.89 5.36 3.89
CA PHE A 184 3.06 6.50 4.27
C PHE A 184 3.36 7.74 3.44
N LYS A 185 4.63 8.12 3.32
CA LYS A 185 5.07 9.26 2.50
C LYS A 185 4.63 9.10 1.04
N LYS A 186 4.75 7.88 0.49
CA LYS A 186 4.33 7.58 -0.88
C LYS A 186 2.83 7.78 -1.07
N ILE A 187 2.01 7.32 -0.14
CA ILE A 187 0.55 7.48 -0.18
C ILE A 187 0.16 8.95 0.00
N LYS A 188 0.73 9.61 1.01
CA LYS A 188 0.45 11.03 1.33
C LYS A 188 0.78 11.96 0.18
N ASN A 189 1.90 11.74 -0.50
CA ASN A 189 2.31 12.57 -1.63
C ASN A 189 1.53 12.26 -2.92
N ASN A 190 0.52 11.37 -2.83
CA ASN A 190 -0.34 10.98 -3.94
C ASN A 190 0.45 10.60 -5.22
N ASN A 191 1.69 10.12 -5.04
CA ASN A 191 2.55 9.62 -6.11
C ASN A 191 2.02 8.27 -6.67
N GLY A 192 0.72 8.08 -6.54
CA GLY A 192 -0.01 6.91 -6.96
C GLY A 192 -0.31 6.88 -8.46
N ILE A 193 0.62 7.31 -9.29
CA ILE A 193 0.60 6.87 -10.68
C ILE A 193 0.65 5.35 -10.63
N ASN A 194 -0.40 4.72 -11.14
CA ASN A 194 -0.61 3.28 -11.04
C ASN A 194 0.66 2.51 -11.45
N SER A 195 1.15 1.64 -10.57
CA SER A 195 2.32 0.78 -10.82
C SER A 195 2.20 -0.05 -12.11
N LYS A 196 0.97 -0.24 -12.63
CA LYS A 196 0.66 -0.87 -13.90
C LYS A 196 1.30 -0.10 -15.08
N PHE A 197 1.22 1.24 -15.05
CA PHE A 197 1.88 2.05 -16.09
C PHE A 197 3.40 1.86 -16.07
N LYS A 198 3.98 1.93 -14.89
CA LYS A 198 5.42 1.71 -14.71
C LYS A 198 5.83 0.35 -15.26
N LYS A 199 5.07 -0.73 -14.97
CA LYS A 199 5.31 -2.08 -15.50
C LYS A 199 5.14 -2.18 -17.01
N LYS A 200 4.15 -1.50 -17.59
CA LYS A 200 3.76 -1.68 -19.00
C LYS A 200 4.50 -0.75 -19.96
N LEU A 201 4.89 0.43 -19.50
CA LEU A 201 5.52 1.49 -20.30
C LEU A 201 7.02 1.67 -20.03
N GLY A 202 7.55 1.09 -18.93
CA GLY A 202 8.92 1.31 -18.47
C GLY A 202 9.10 2.63 -17.71
N ILE A 203 10.25 2.76 -17.00
CA ILE A 203 10.51 3.89 -16.11
C ILE A 203 10.74 5.19 -16.87
N GLN A 204 11.31 5.13 -18.07
CA GLN A 204 11.58 6.33 -18.87
C GLN A 204 10.30 7.07 -19.23
N LEU A 205 9.27 6.34 -19.73
CA LEU A 205 7.96 6.91 -20.01
C LEU A 205 7.21 7.28 -18.74
N TYR A 206 7.30 6.45 -17.71
CA TYR A 206 6.68 6.71 -16.43
C TYR A 206 7.17 8.03 -15.78
N ASN A 207 8.45 8.37 -15.92
CA ASN A 207 9.03 9.61 -15.41
C ASN A 207 8.96 10.79 -16.41
N ASN A 208 8.39 10.57 -17.58
CA ASN A 208 8.27 11.62 -18.60
C ASN A 208 7.26 12.70 -18.17
N LYS A 209 7.65 13.99 -18.31
CA LYS A 209 6.80 15.13 -17.92
C LYS A 209 5.42 15.11 -18.61
N ASN A 210 5.36 14.78 -19.90
CA ASN A 210 4.10 14.71 -20.63
C ASN A 210 3.20 13.57 -20.10
N PHE A 211 3.79 12.43 -19.73
CA PHE A 211 3.04 11.34 -19.11
C PHE A 211 2.50 11.73 -17.74
N ILE A 212 3.33 12.35 -16.91
CA ILE A 212 2.91 12.84 -15.58
C ILE A 212 1.77 13.85 -15.73
N ASN A 213 1.86 14.78 -16.70
CA ASN A 213 0.80 15.76 -16.96
C ASN A 213 -0.50 15.08 -17.43
N LEU A 214 -0.42 14.11 -18.34
CA LEU A 214 -1.59 13.33 -18.78
C LEU A 214 -2.31 12.67 -17.61
N ILE A 215 -1.54 11.99 -16.75
CA ILE A 215 -2.12 11.31 -15.59
C ILE A 215 -2.67 12.30 -14.58
N LYS A 216 -2.03 13.47 -14.42
CA LYS A 216 -2.54 14.55 -13.55
C LYS A 216 -3.89 15.09 -14.05
N ILE A 217 -4.00 15.41 -15.34
CA ILE A 217 -5.28 15.88 -15.94
C ILE A 217 -6.39 14.86 -15.69
N ARG A 218 -6.11 13.57 -15.92
CA ARG A 218 -7.07 12.49 -15.65
C ARG A 218 -7.45 12.43 -14.18
N ASP A 219 -6.46 12.51 -13.28
CA ASP A 219 -6.66 12.41 -11.84
C ASP A 219 -7.49 13.59 -11.31
N ASP A 220 -7.15 14.82 -11.71
CA ASP A 220 -7.85 16.04 -11.30
C ASP A 220 -9.31 16.03 -11.78
N LEU A 221 -9.55 15.58 -13.00
CA LEU A 221 -10.92 15.45 -13.50
C LEU A 221 -11.70 14.34 -12.79
N SER A 222 -11.03 13.21 -12.50
CA SER A 222 -11.63 12.12 -11.73
C SER A 222 -12.04 12.57 -10.33
N LYS A 223 -11.18 13.36 -9.66
CA LYS A 223 -11.48 13.97 -8.36
C LYS A 223 -12.65 14.94 -8.44
N LYS A 224 -12.60 15.88 -9.40
CA LYS A 224 -13.63 16.93 -9.58
C LYS A 224 -15.01 16.31 -9.82
N LYS A 225 -15.09 15.24 -10.59
CA LYS A 225 -16.35 14.56 -10.91
C LYS A 225 -16.68 13.39 -9.97
N ASN A 226 -15.80 13.08 -9.04
CA ASN A 226 -15.88 11.92 -8.16
C ASN A 226 -16.13 10.61 -8.92
N LEU A 227 -15.43 10.40 -10.04
CA LEU A 227 -15.55 9.22 -10.91
C LEU A 227 -14.26 8.37 -10.86
N PRO A 228 -14.37 7.05 -10.99
CA PRO A 228 -13.19 6.19 -11.12
C PRO A 228 -12.29 6.64 -12.27
N LYS A 229 -10.96 6.62 -12.08
CA LYS A 229 -9.97 7.05 -13.10
C LYS A 229 -10.17 6.37 -14.45
N ASN A 230 -10.52 5.07 -14.44
CA ASN A 230 -10.76 4.30 -15.66
C ASN A 230 -12.08 4.67 -16.39
N TRP A 231 -13.01 5.33 -15.70
CA TRP A 231 -14.23 5.86 -16.36
C TRP A 231 -13.94 7.17 -17.10
N VAL A 232 -12.93 7.90 -16.62
CA VAL A 232 -12.47 9.14 -17.26
C VAL A 232 -11.59 8.84 -18.47
N LEU A 233 -10.57 7.98 -18.29
CA LEU A 233 -9.68 7.52 -19.37
C LEU A 233 -9.07 6.18 -18.95
N LYS A 234 -9.27 5.13 -19.75
CA LYS A 234 -8.84 3.76 -19.42
C LYS A 234 -7.31 3.63 -19.42
N ASP A 235 -6.76 2.92 -18.44
CA ASP A 235 -5.33 2.60 -18.38
C ASP A 235 -4.87 1.87 -19.62
N GLU A 236 -5.67 0.91 -20.11
CA GLU A 236 -5.40 0.11 -21.30
C GLU A 236 -5.30 0.98 -22.55
N GLU A 237 -6.20 1.95 -22.70
CA GLU A 237 -6.23 2.87 -23.83
C GLU A 237 -4.97 3.72 -23.89
N ILE A 238 -4.55 4.30 -22.76
CA ILE A 238 -3.29 5.04 -22.62
C ILE A 238 -2.09 4.17 -23.01
N ILE A 239 -2.04 2.94 -22.47
CA ILE A 239 -0.94 2.00 -22.72
C ILE A 239 -0.90 1.62 -24.20
N THR A 240 -2.03 1.30 -24.81
CA THR A 240 -2.13 0.89 -26.22
C THR A 240 -1.67 1.98 -27.16
N ILE A 241 -2.15 3.21 -26.97
CA ILE A 241 -1.76 4.37 -27.81
C ILE A 241 -0.24 4.58 -27.75
N ILE A 242 0.34 4.53 -26.54
CA ILE A 242 1.77 4.78 -26.35
C ILE A 242 2.62 3.63 -26.93
N LYS A 243 2.22 2.37 -26.72
CA LYS A 243 2.98 1.20 -27.19
C LYS A 243 2.93 1.02 -28.68
N ASN A 244 1.74 1.09 -29.26
CA ASN A 244 1.53 0.82 -30.68
C ASN A 244 1.97 1.98 -31.55
N LYS A 245 2.35 3.13 -30.95
CA LYS A 245 2.71 4.36 -31.67
C LYS A 245 1.64 4.81 -32.67
N SER A 246 0.47 4.19 -32.62
CA SER A 246 -0.71 4.56 -33.41
C SER A 246 -1.51 5.55 -32.57
N PHE A 247 -1.52 6.80 -33.07
CA PHE A 247 -2.29 7.84 -32.42
C PHE A 247 -3.75 7.72 -32.85
N HIS A 248 -4.59 7.27 -31.94
CA HIS A 248 -6.04 7.37 -32.09
C HIS A 248 -6.54 8.56 -31.27
N THR A 249 -7.19 9.48 -31.94
CA THR A 249 -7.81 10.63 -31.27
C THR A 249 -8.84 10.14 -30.28
N ILE A 250 -8.75 10.56 -29.03
CA ILE A 250 -9.84 10.34 -28.07
C ILE A 250 -11.05 11.11 -28.59
N LYS A 251 -11.97 10.35 -29.19
CA LYS A 251 -13.21 10.90 -29.75
C LYS A 251 -14.18 11.14 -28.62
N LYS A 252 -14.89 12.30 -28.68
CA LYS A 252 -16.10 12.70 -27.93
C LYS A 252 -16.34 11.93 -26.62
N ASN A 253 -15.45 12.09 -25.66
CA ASN A 253 -15.74 11.65 -24.31
C ASN A 253 -16.53 12.78 -23.62
N LYS A 254 -17.82 12.57 -23.34
CA LYS A 254 -18.71 13.54 -22.69
C LYS A 254 -18.20 14.07 -21.33
N ILE A 255 -17.17 13.42 -20.79
CA ILE A 255 -16.58 13.78 -19.49
C ILE A 255 -15.59 14.94 -19.63
N PHE A 256 -14.91 15.07 -20.78
CA PHE A 256 -13.94 16.13 -21.06
C PHE A 256 -14.55 17.30 -21.80
N SER A 257 -14.08 18.50 -21.52
CA SER A 257 -14.30 19.66 -22.39
C SER A 257 -13.47 19.49 -23.69
N GLN A 258 -13.85 20.22 -24.75
CA GLN A 258 -13.11 20.18 -26.01
C GLN A 258 -11.63 20.55 -25.86
N ASN A 259 -11.33 21.56 -25.02
CA ASN A 259 -9.94 21.94 -24.72
C ASN A 259 -9.17 20.82 -24.03
N GLN A 260 -9.77 20.13 -23.05
CA GLN A 260 -9.15 18.99 -22.37
C GLN A 260 -8.89 17.83 -23.35
N ILE A 261 -9.81 17.54 -24.26
CA ILE A 261 -9.62 16.53 -25.32
C ILE A 261 -8.42 16.91 -26.20
N LYS A 262 -8.32 18.17 -26.61
CA LYS A 262 -7.20 18.69 -27.40
C LYS A 262 -5.87 18.52 -26.66
N ASP A 263 -5.81 18.89 -25.39
CA ASP A 263 -4.60 18.76 -24.57
C ASP A 263 -4.18 17.31 -24.38
N ILE A 264 -5.14 16.43 -24.04
CA ILE A 264 -4.88 14.99 -23.90
C ILE A 264 -4.36 14.40 -25.20
N ASN A 265 -5.00 14.73 -26.34
CA ASN A 265 -4.57 14.25 -27.65
C ASN A 265 -3.16 14.73 -27.98
N ASN A 266 -2.82 15.97 -27.69
CA ASN A 266 -1.47 16.53 -27.89
C ASN A 266 -0.42 15.78 -27.02
N LEU A 267 -0.74 15.50 -25.75
CA LEU A 267 0.14 14.75 -24.85
C LEU A 267 0.34 13.31 -25.34
N LEU A 268 -0.72 12.63 -25.74
CA LEU A 268 -0.66 11.26 -26.28
C LEU A 268 0.17 11.21 -27.56
N LYS A 269 -0.01 12.17 -28.49
CA LYS A 269 0.78 12.30 -29.71
C LYS A 269 2.27 12.49 -29.41
N LYS A 270 2.63 13.32 -28.43
CA LYS A 270 4.02 13.49 -27.98
C LYS A 270 4.58 12.20 -27.39
N LEU A 271 3.81 11.50 -26.58
CA LEU A 271 4.22 10.26 -25.90
C LEU A 271 4.40 9.10 -26.90
N SER A 272 3.53 8.97 -27.91
CA SER A 272 3.64 7.91 -28.91
C SER A 272 4.91 8.01 -29.78
N LYS A 273 5.52 9.20 -29.90
CA LYS A 273 6.77 9.44 -30.64
C LYS A 273 8.02 9.08 -29.82
N ILE A 274 7.92 8.86 -28.53
CA ILE A 274 9.08 8.57 -27.67
C ILE A 274 9.59 7.15 -27.98
N ARG A 275 10.84 7.05 -28.39
CA ARG A 275 11.55 5.78 -28.52
C ARG A 275 12.09 5.38 -27.13
N VAL A 276 11.53 4.33 -26.55
CA VAL A 276 12.07 3.73 -25.33
C VAL A 276 13.23 2.82 -25.73
N LYS A 277 14.44 3.16 -25.32
CA LYS A 277 15.58 2.25 -25.45
C LYS A 277 15.36 1.04 -24.54
N LYS A 278 15.18 -0.13 -25.11
CA LYS A 278 15.32 -1.38 -24.36
C LYS A 278 16.82 -1.61 -24.16
N GLU A 279 17.32 -1.34 -22.99
CA GLU A 279 18.65 -1.85 -22.61
C GLU A 279 18.51 -3.36 -22.41
N ASN A 280 19.19 -4.11 -23.27
CA ASN A 280 19.23 -5.57 -23.16
C ASN A 280 20.28 -5.96 -22.10
N ASN A 281 19.90 -5.90 -20.84
CA ASN A 281 20.79 -6.19 -19.72
C ASN A 281 20.41 -7.55 -19.07
N GLU A 282 20.19 -8.58 -19.88
CA GLU A 282 19.73 -9.88 -19.38
C GLU A 282 20.68 -10.45 -18.31
N ILE A 283 21.99 -10.40 -18.55
CA ILE A 283 23.01 -10.86 -17.59
C ILE A 283 22.87 -10.08 -16.27
N GLN A 284 22.75 -8.75 -16.33
CA GLN A 284 22.59 -7.92 -15.13
C GLN A 284 21.29 -8.23 -14.39
N ILE A 285 20.20 -8.43 -15.12
CA ILE A 285 18.90 -8.82 -14.51
C ILE A 285 19.03 -10.15 -13.79
N LYS A 286 19.60 -11.17 -14.44
CA LYS A 286 19.80 -12.49 -13.84
C LYS A 286 20.72 -12.46 -12.63
N SER A 287 21.81 -11.70 -12.70
CA SER A 287 22.73 -11.54 -11.56
C SER A 287 22.06 -10.84 -10.37
N LEU A 288 21.24 -9.81 -10.61
CA LEU A 288 20.47 -9.14 -9.57
C LEU A 288 19.37 -10.04 -8.98
N GLU A 289 18.69 -10.85 -9.79
CA GLU A 289 17.71 -11.82 -9.31
C GLU A 289 18.36 -12.85 -8.39
N PHE A 290 19.50 -13.39 -8.81
CA PHE A 290 20.26 -14.34 -8.00
C PHE A 290 20.76 -13.69 -6.71
N PHE A 291 21.35 -12.49 -6.80
CA PHE A 291 21.81 -11.76 -5.62
C PHE A 291 20.66 -11.43 -4.66
N ARG A 292 19.49 -11.02 -5.18
CA ARG A 292 18.27 -10.84 -4.37
C ARG A 292 17.86 -12.10 -3.63
N PHE A 293 17.91 -13.25 -4.29
CA PHE A 293 17.64 -14.54 -3.67
C PHE A 293 18.60 -14.79 -2.50
N LEU A 294 19.90 -14.59 -2.70
CA LEU A 294 20.91 -14.79 -1.67
C LEU A 294 20.70 -13.84 -0.47
N VAL A 295 20.47 -12.53 -0.74
CA VAL A 295 20.18 -11.55 0.30
C VAL A 295 18.90 -11.92 1.07
N SER A 296 17.85 -12.37 0.36
CA SER A 296 16.62 -12.87 0.97
C SER A 296 16.88 -14.01 1.95
N LYS A 297 17.72 -14.97 1.58
CA LYS A 297 18.10 -16.09 2.46
C LYS A 297 18.93 -15.61 3.64
N LYS A 298 19.96 -14.80 3.40
CA LYS A 298 20.84 -14.25 4.45
C LYS A 298 20.09 -13.48 5.52
N TYR A 299 19.15 -12.65 5.12
CA TYR A 299 18.39 -11.79 6.04
C TYR A 299 17.04 -12.35 6.43
N SER A 300 16.62 -13.51 5.88
CA SER A 300 15.26 -14.03 6.04
C SER A 300 14.20 -12.94 5.82
N ILE A 301 14.28 -12.27 4.64
CA ILE A 301 13.34 -11.22 4.21
C ILE A 301 12.71 -11.67 2.88
N ASP A 302 11.42 -11.44 2.70
CA ASP A 302 10.73 -11.73 1.42
C ASP A 302 11.43 -11.03 0.24
N GLN A 303 11.70 -11.78 -0.85
CA GLN A 303 12.41 -11.28 -2.01
C GLN A 303 11.72 -10.07 -2.65
N ASN A 304 10.40 -10.08 -2.72
CA ASN A 304 9.62 -9.01 -3.32
C ASN A 304 9.52 -7.77 -2.41
N LEU A 305 9.85 -7.91 -1.13
CA LEU A 305 10.01 -6.77 -0.23
C LEU A 305 11.37 -6.10 -0.43
N ILE A 306 12.43 -6.88 -0.72
CA ILE A 306 13.77 -6.35 -1.03
C ILE A 306 13.73 -5.58 -2.35
N ALA A 307 13.30 -6.23 -3.43
CA ALA A 307 13.13 -5.61 -4.74
C ALA A 307 12.09 -6.38 -5.56
N SER A 308 11.16 -5.69 -6.20
CA SER A 308 10.26 -6.33 -7.14
C SER A 308 11.00 -6.73 -8.42
N LYS A 309 10.42 -7.64 -9.21
CA LYS A 309 10.97 -7.98 -10.56
C LYS A 309 11.14 -6.74 -11.43
N PHE A 310 10.23 -5.77 -11.28
CA PHE A 310 10.32 -4.51 -12.00
C PHE A 310 11.51 -3.65 -11.51
N ASP A 311 11.73 -3.55 -10.19
CA ASP A 311 12.85 -2.78 -9.63
C ASP A 311 14.21 -3.36 -10.10
N ILE A 312 14.28 -4.67 -10.30
CA ILE A 312 15.46 -5.34 -10.85
C ILE A 312 15.63 -5.00 -12.33
N ALA A 313 14.57 -5.09 -13.13
CA ALA A 313 14.63 -4.80 -14.57
C ALA A 313 15.02 -3.34 -14.86
N GLU A 314 14.69 -2.44 -13.95
CA GLU A 314 14.93 -0.99 -14.10
C GLU A 314 16.05 -0.49 -13.15
N TYR A 315 16.93 -1.38 -12.72
CA TYR A 315 17.95 -1.10 -11.70
C TYR A 315 18.79 0.16 -11.97
N LYS A 316 19.29 0.34 -13.19
CA LYS A 316 20.09 1.52 -13.56
C LYS A 316 19.32 2.84 -13.48
N SER A 317 18.01 2.78 -13.64
CA SER A 317 17.12 3.94 -13.67
C SER A 317 16.51 4.26 -12.29
N ILE A 318 16.73 3.42 -11.28
CA ILE A 318 16.21 3.63 -9.93
C ILE A 318 17.13 4.61 -9.20
N LYS A 319 16.58 5.76 -8.77
CA LYS A 319 17.29 6.67 -7.87
C LYS A 319 17.62 5.95 -6.56
N LYS A 320 18.90 5.89 -6.23
CA LYS A 320 19.36 5.34 -4.96
C LYS A 320 19.04 6.33 -3.84
N ASN A 321 18.05 5.99 -3.05
CA ASN A 321 17.74 6.69 -1.81
C ASN A 321 18.46 5.94 -0.68
N SER A 322 19.04 6.65 0.30
CA SER A 322 19.66 6.01 1.46
C SER A 322 18.58 5.40 2.37
N ASN A 323 18.15 4.19 2.05
CA ASN A 323 17.16 3.44 2.81
C ASN A 323 17.67 2.03 3.14
N TRP A 324 16.92 1.27 3.92
CA TRP A 324 17.29 -0.07 4.34
C TRP A 324 17.63 -1.01 3.16
N ARG A 325 16.95 -0.87 1.99
CA ARG A 325 17.22 -1.66 0.78
C ARG A 325 18.62 -1.39 0.22
N ASN A 326 19.05 -0.13 0.24
CA ASN A 326 20.39 0.22 -0.21
C ASN A 326 21.42 -0.49 0.66
N LYS A 327 21.26 -0.44 1.99
CA LYS A 327 22.23 -1.03 2.94
C LYS A 327 22.45 -2.52 2.72
N ILE A 328 21.38 -3.28 2.44
CA ILE A 328 21.48 -4.76 2.37
C ILE A 328 21.48 -5.32 0.95
N PHE A 329 21.12 -4.52 -0.06
CA PHE A 329 20.95 -5.00 -1.42
C PHE A 329 21.69 -4.13 -2.45
N TYR A 330 21.26 -2.90 -2.73
CA TYR A 330 21.77 -2.12 -3.86
C TYR A 330 23.24 -1.73 -3.70
N ASP A 331 23.64 -1.15 -2.59
CA ASP A 331 25.03 -0.72 -2.34
C ASP A 331 25.97 -1.93 -2.23
N LEU A 332 25.47 -3.04 -1.69
CA LEU A 332 26.24 -4.28 -1.60
C LEU A 332 26.46 -4.89 -2.99
N TYR A 333 25.42 -4.95 -3.82
CA TYR A 333 25.52 -5.42 -5.19
C TYR A 333 26.55 -4.60 -5.99
N GLU A 334 26.51 -3.26 -5.91
CA GLU A 334 27.49 -2.41 -6.59
C GLU A 334 28.92 -2.64 -6.15
N LYS A 335 29.15 -2.78 -4.86
CA LYS A 335 30.48 -3.08 -4.34
C LYS A 335 31.02 -4.41 -4.88
N ILE A 336 30.14 -5.37 -5.13
CA ILE A 336 30.51 -6.67 -5.68
C ILE A 336 30.85 -6.54 -7.17
N ILE A 337 29.98 -5.94 -7.98
CA ILE A 337 30.20 -5.82 -9.44
C ILE A 337 31.37 -4.91 -9.82
N THR A 338 31.72 -3.97 -8.92
CA THR A 338 32.90 -3.08 -9.10
C THR A 338 34.18 -3.64 -8.50
N GLY A 339 34.16 -4.89 -8.01
CA GLY A 339 35.33 -5.53 -7.39
C GLY A 339 35.74 -4.98 -6.01
N LYS A 340 34.97 -3.99 -5.46
CA LYS A 340 35.25 -3.40 -4.16
C LYS A 340 34.95 -4.34 -2.99
N LYS A 341 34.22 -5.42 -3.24
CA LYS A 341 33.90 -6.45 -2.25
C LYS A 341 33.84 -7.82 -2.91
N LYS A 342 34.56 -8.79 -2.36
CA LYS A 342 34.46 -10.19 -2.75
C LYS A 342 33.19 -10.80 -2.15
N PHE A 343 32.53 -11.64 -2.93
CA PHE A 343 31.32 -12.35 -2.54
C PHE A 343 31.63 -13.85 -2.50
N LEU A 344 31.59 -14.44 -1.32
CA LEU A 344 31.81 -15.88 -1.15
C LEU A 344 30.47 -16.56 -0.85
N ILE A 345 30.11 -17.57 -1.64
CA ILE A 345 28.88 -18.36 -1.45
C ILE A 345 28.88 -19.07 -0.10
N LYS A 346 30.03 -19.32 0.51
CA LYS A 346 30.19 -19.88 1.85
C LYS A 346 29.47 -19.10 2.95
N ASP A 347 29.25 -17.79 2.75
CA ASP A 347 28.57 -16.91 3.70
C ASP A 347 27.03 -17.11 3.73
N PHE A 348 26.51 -17.99 2.88
CA PHE A 348 25.09 -18.26 2.72
C PHE A 348 24.73 -19.67 3.19
N LYS A 349 25.17 -20.06 4.37
CA LYS A 349 24.60 -21.25 5.01
C LYS A 349 23.10 -20.99 5.22
N PRO A 350 22.21 -21.90 4.77
CA PRO A 350 20.81 -21.82 5.16
C PRO A 350 20.77 -21.90 6.69
N PHE A 351 20.12 -20.94 7.31
CA PHE A 351 19.83 -21.03 8.72
C PHE A 351 18.82 -22.14 8.92
N HIS A 352 19.16 -23.16 9.68
CA HIS A 352 18.26 -24.18 10.17
C HIS A 352 17.34 -23.61 11.25
#